data_e946edb954bf3ac11911f21569e52a9e
#
_entry.id   e946edb954bf3ac11911f21569e52a9e
#
_cell.length_a   1.000
_cell.length_b   1.000
_cell.length_c   1.000
_cell.angle_alpha   90.00
_cell.angle_beta   90.00
_cell.angle_gamma   90.00
#
_symmetry.space_group_name_H-M   'P 1'
#
loop_
_entity.id
_entity.type
_entity.pdbx_description
1 polymer ?
#
loop_
_entity_poly.entity_id
_entity_poly.type
_entity_poly.pdbx_seq_one_letter_code
_entity_poly.pdbx_strand_id
1 'polypeptide(L)'
;LLASSAASDVYKRQEYDRTKQKIEGIADLLRTDNKKVRIYTWNCVEGLMEKTPEGSLYKGEEYDEPEMTLKYIYKNENREIKDIFILEDLSNYIEEDKIKYYIRKIAEHAKFTNTHAIILSAIYKLPTELEKYVTVLNIPLPDRTDMERTLAVVERQTKKNLSVEMRNKMVDAALGMTSMEADLAFCLAAVKDSLGENAPYTVSAEKEQIIRKSGILDFFPKNESLKDVGGMDVLKDWLFKRQIAYQKRARDWGLQEPKGLLLLGVPGCGKSLTAKSIASFWNMPLLRLDVGKVFQGLVGSSEDNIRKAIATAEAVAPCVLWIDEIEKGLGGVQSSGSTDGGV
;
A
#
# COMPACT_ATOMS: atom_id res chain seq x y z
N LEU A 1 10.40 9.26 -13.91
CA LEU A 1 9.20 8.86 -13.17
C LEU A 1 9.55 7.69 -12.26
N LEU A 2 9.53 7.91 -10.97
CA LEU A 2 9.72 6.86 -9.96
C LEU A 2 8.34 6.42 -9.51
N ALA A 3 7.94 5.18 -9.84
CA ALA A 3 6.72 4.59 -9.33
C ALA A 3 7.06 3.77 -8.07
N SER A 4 6.55 4.17 -6.92
CA SER A 4 6.74 3.46 -5.66
C SER A 4 5.38 3.14 -5.04
N SER A 5 5.22 1.94 -4.51
CA SER A 5 4.02 1.60 -3.75
C SER A 5 4.21 1.95 -2.27
N ALA A 6 3.27 2.67 -1.67
CA ALA A 6 3.38 3.26 -0.33
C ALA A 6 2.99 2.33 0.84
N ALA A 7 3.13 1.01 0.70
CA ALA A 7 2.82 0.06 1.77
C ALA A 7 4.10 -0.54 2.41
N SER A 8 4.01 -1.27 3.53
CA SER A 8 5.16 -1.90 4.20
C SER A 8 6.02 -2.73 3.24
N ASP A 9 7.29 -2.96 3.54
CA ASP A 9 8.26 -3.57 2.60
C ASP A 9 7.82 -4.92 2.01
N VAL A 10 6.99 -5.69 2.72
CA VAL A 10 6.36 -6.92 2.22
C VAL A 10 5.23 -6.60 1.23
N TYR A 11 4.41 -5.57 1.52
CA TYR A 11 3.30 -5.13 0.67
C TYR A 11 3.76 -4.46 -0.63
N LYS A 12 4.88 -3.73 -0.59
CA LYS A 12 5.41 -3.02 -1.76
C LYS A 12 5.82 -3.95 -2.88
N ARG A 13 6.36 -5.12 -2.56
CA ARG A 13 6.82 -6.09 -3.56
C ARG A 13 5.67 -6.72 -4.34
N GLN A 14 4.51 -6.89 -3.73
CA GLN A 14 3.36 -7.56 -4.35
C GLN A 14 2.59 -6.65 -5.30
N GLU A 15 2.47 -5.34 -4.99
CA GLU A 15 1.91 -4.35 -5.92
C GLU A 15 2.90 -3.97 -7.04
N TYR A 16 4.16 -4.30 -6.87
CA TYR A 16 5.21 -4.13 -7.86
C TYR A 16 4.87 -4.88 -9.16
N ASP A 17 4.55 -6.17 -9.08
CA ASP A 17 4.24 -6.99 -10.25
C ASP A 17 2.97 -6.50 -10.96
N ARG A 18 1.94 -6.11 -10.20
CA ARG A 18 0.72 -5.49 -10.75
C ARG A 18 1.03 -4.18 -11.46
N THR A 19 1.87 -3.35 -10.86
CA THR A 19 2.28 -2.07 -11.45
C THR A 19 3.08 -2.28 -12.71
N LYS A 20 4.03 -3.22 -12.70
CA LYS A 20 4.80 -3.62 -13.87
C LYS A 20 3.86 -4.06 -14.99
N GLN A 21 2.91 -4.95 -14.72
CA GLN A 21 1.91 -5.41 -15.71
C GLN A 21 1.06 -4.26 -16.24
N LYS A 22 0.62 -3.32 -15.39
CA LYS A 22 -0.13 -2.14 -15.83
C LYS A 22 0.71 -1.22 -16.74
N ILE A 23 1.98 -0.98 -16.40
CA ILE A 23 2.90 -0.17 -17.20
C ILE A 23 3.18 -0.84 -18.54
N GLU A 24 3.48 -2.13 -18.54
CA GLU A 24 3.68 -2.93 -19.75
C GLU A 24 2.41 -2.91 -20.62
N GLY A 25 1.23 -3.12 -20.05
CA GLY A 25 -0.04 -3.06 -20.78
C GLY A 25 -0.34 -1.68 -21.39
N ILE A 26 -0.06 -0.59 -20.69
CA ILE A 26 -0.18 0.77 -21.25
C ILE A 26 0.82 0.97 -22.39
N ALA A 27 2.06 0.50 -22.22
CA ALA A 27 3.09 0.60 -23.22
C ALA A 27 2.75 -0.22 -24.48
N ASP A 28 2.15 -1.41 -24.31
CA ASP A 28 1.65 -2.23 -25.41
C ASP A 28 0.46 -1.58 -26.14
N LEU A 29 -0.47 -0.93 -25.42
CA LEU A 29 -1.54 -0.14 -26.02
C LEU A 29 -1.00 1.02 -26.85
N LEU A 30 -0.02 1.75 -26.34
CA LEU A 30 0.66 2.82 -27.08
C LEU A 30 1.37 2.30 -28.33
N ARG A 31 1.86 1.06 -28.28
CA ARG A 31 2.50 0.39 -29.42
C ARG A 31 1.49 -0.01 -30.50
N THR A 32 0.28 -0.43 -30.13
CA THR A 32 -0.80 -0.74 -31.07
C THR A 32 -1.29 0.52 -31.80
N ASP A 33 -1.41 1.63 -31.10
CA ASP A 33 -1.88 2.89 -31.66
C ASP A 33 -0.77 3.62 -32.46
N ASN A 34 0.49 3.47 -32.03
CA ASN A 34 1.63 4.15 -32.65
C ASN A 34 2.80 3.18 -32.82
N LYS A 35 2.99 2.66 -34.01
CA LYS A 35 4.04 1.69 -34.38
C LYS A 35 5.49 2.13 -34.04
N LYS A 36 5.66 3.38 -33.59
CA LYS A 36 6.96 4.00 -33.23
C LYS A 36 7.21 4.00 -31.73
N VAL A 37 6.84 2.93 -30.98
CA VAL A 37 7.12 2.78 -29.56
C VAL A 37 7.97 1.53 -29.33
N ARG A 38 9.10 1.66 -28.62
CA ARG A 38 9.90 0.54 -28.14
C ARG A 38 9.84 0.50 -26.62
N ILE A 39 9.81 -0.69 -26.07
CA ILE A 39 9.73 -0.95 -24.65
C ILE A 39 10.96 -1.73 -24.23
N TYR A 40 11.63 -1.25 -23.21
CA TYR A 40 12.79 -1.89 -22.61
C TYR A 40 12.53 -2.16 -21.15
N THR A 41 12.96 -3.32 -20.66
CA THR A 41 12.96 -3.66 -19.23
C THR A 41 14.38 -3.94 -18.80
N TRP A 42 14.74 -3.53 -17.61
CA TRP A 42 16.03 -3.82 -17.00
C TRP A 42 15.85 -4.26 -15.55
N ASN A 43 16.53 -5.30 -15.18
CA ASN A 43 16.78 -5.69 -13.78
C ASN A 43 18.20 -6.27 -13.67
N CYS A 44 18.71 -6.37 -12.45
CA CYS A 44 20.09 -6.81 -12.19
C CYS A 44 20.35 -8.31 -12.49
N VAL A 45 19.35 -9.09 -12.84
CA VAL A 45 19.47 -10.53 -13.13
C VAL A 45 19.41 -10.80 -14.63
N GLU A 46 18.48 -10.15 -15.32
CA GLU A 46 18.22 -10.37 -16.75
C GLU A 46 18.90 -9.33 -17.65
N GLY A 47 19.45 -8.26 -17.05
CA GLY A 47 20.02 -7.16 -17.80
C GLY A 47 19.00 -6.36 -18.61
N LEU A 48 19.45 -5.69 -19.67
CA LEU A 48 18.61 -4.89 -20.54
C LEU A 48 17.95 -5.73 -21.63
N MET A 49 16.63 -5.81 -21.59
CA MET A 49 15.78 -6.54 -22.53
C MET A 49 14.92 -5.59 -23.36
N GLU A 50 14.83 -5.79 -24.66
CA GLU A 50 13.84 -5.13 -25.51
C GLU A 50 12.61 -6.02 -25.65
N LYS A 51 11.43 -5.51 -25.32
CA LYS A 51 10.17 -6.22 -25.50
C LYS A 51 9.71 -6.11 -26.96
N THR A 52 9.66 -7.22 -27.67
CA THR A 52 9.15 -7.32 -29.03
C THR A 52 7.83 -8.10 -29.06
N PRO A 53 7.02 -8.04 -30.13
CA PRO A 53 5.80 -8.86 -30.25
C PRO A 53 6.08 -10.36 -30.22
N GLU A 54 7.30 -10.75 -30.61
CA GLU A 54 7.75 -12.15 -30.70
C GLU A 54 8.38 -12.66 -29.40
N GLY A 55 8.59 -11.76 -28.41
CA GLY A 55 9.22 -12.08 -27.12
C GLY A 55 10.15 -10.98 -26.64
N SER A 56 11.06 -11.32 -25.72
CA SER A 56 12.08 -10.38 -25.20
C SER A 56 13.43 -10.65 -25.84
N LEU A 57 14.09 -9.59 -26.32
CA LEU A 57 15.41 -9.65 -26.91
C LEU A 57 16.44 -9.05 -25.94
N TYR A 58 17.42 -9.85 -25.54
CA TYR A 58 18.56 -9.43 -24.71
C TYR A 58 19.51 -8.51 -25.49
N LYS A 59 19.95 -7.42 -24.87
CA LYS A 59 20.78 -6.41 -25.52
C LYS A 59 22.29 -6.66 -25.40
N GLY A 60 22.74 -7.49 -24.47
CA GLY A 60 24.12 -7.87 -24.27
C GLY A 60 24.59 -7.73 -22.82
N GLU A 61 25.57 -8.54 -22.43
CA GLU A 61 26.10 -8.61 -21.05
C GLU A 61 26.65 -7.26 -20.55
N GLU A 62 27.06 -6.36 -21.44
CA GLU A 62 27.53 -5.03 -21.06
C GLU A 62 26.45 -4.16 -20.36
N TYR A 63 25.16 -4.50 -20.55
CA TYR A 63 24.02 -3.77 -19.97
C TYR A 63 23.40 -4.46 -18.74
N ASP A 64 24.07 -5.45 -18.17
CA ASP A 64 23.66 -6.04 -16.90
C ASP A 64 23.94 -5.07 -15.74
N GLU A 65 25.03 -4.32 -15.85
CA GLU A 65 25.40 -3.29 -14.91
C GLU A 65 24.51 -2.04 -15.02
N PRO A 66 23.97 -1.51 -13.90
CA PRO A 66 23.06 -0.37 -13.91
C PRO A 66 23.68 0.89 -14.52
N GLU A 67 24.98 1.12 -14.29
CA GLU A 67 25.71 2.26 -14.87
C GLU A 67 25.70 2.21 -16.40
N MET A 68 25.99 1.04 -16.98
CA MET A 68 26.06 0.89 -18.42
C MET A 68 24.70 1.01 -19.08
N THR A 69 23.65 0.48 -18.43
CA THR A 69 22.27 0.66 -18.88
C THR A 69 21.85 2.12 -18.86
N LEU A 70 22.11 2.85 -17.78
CA LEU A 70 21.80 4.29 -17.71
C LEU A 70 22.60 5.10 -18.74
N LYS A 71 23.84 4.73 -19.00
CA LYS A 71 24.67 5.33 -20.05
C LYS A 71 24.10 5.08 -21.45
N TYR A 72 23.58 3.87 -21.70
CA TYR A 72 22.86 3.55 -22.93
C TYR A 72 21.61 4.43 -23.10
N ILE A 73 20.80 4.56 -22.06
CA ILE A 73 19.60 5.41 -22.06
C ILE A 73 19.96 6.89 -22.32
N TYR A 74 21.01 7.39 -21.66
CA TYR A 74 21.47 8.77 -21.84
C TYR A 74 21.97 9.05 -23.27
N LYS A 75 22.63 8.07 -23.91
CA LYS A 75 23.13 8.18 -25.29
C LYS A 75 22.04 8.00 -26.35
N ASN A 76 20.83 7.62 -25.95
CA ASN A 76 19.72 7.45 -26.87
C ASN A 76 19.15 8.80 -27.27
N GLU A 77 19.59 9.30 -28.43
CA GLU A 77 19.18 10.59 -29.00
C GLU A 77 17.95 10.47 -29.93
N ASN A 78 17.21 9.37 -29.84
CA ASN A 78 16.10 9.14 -30.75
C ASN A 78 14.96 10.13 -30.50
N ARG A 79 14.57 10.85 -31.56
CA ARG A 79 13.47 11.84 -31.54
C ARG A 79 12.21 11.37 -32.26
N GLU A 80 12.32 10.32 -33.05
CA GLU A 80 11.22 9.80 -33.88
C GLU A 80 10.47 8.65 -33.21
N ILE A 81 11.20 7.80 -32.49
CA ILE A 81 10.67 6.62 -31.82
C ILE A 81 10.58 6.93 -30.33
N LYS A 82 9.44 6.60 -29.72
CA LYS A 82 9.26 6.71 -28.28
C LYS A 82 9.86 5.49 -27.60
N ASP A 83 10.90 5.72 -26.82
CA ASP A 83 11.57 4.67 -26.06
C ASP A 83 11.16 4.76 -24.58
N ILE A 84 10.59 3.67 -24.07
CA ILE A 84 10.14 3.54 -22.69
C ILE A 84 11.03 2.51 -21.99
N PHE A 85 11.80 2.95 -21.01
CA PHE A 85 12.66 2.12 -20.18
C PHE A 85 12.02 1.90 -18.81
N ILE A 86 11.78 0.66 -18.43
CA ILE A 86 11.29 0.23 -17.12
C ILE A 86 12.47 -0.35 -16.36
N LEU A 87 12.95 0.37 -15.36
CA LEU A 87 14.15 0.03 -14.57
C LEU A 87 13.70 -0.54 -13.23
N GLU A 88 13.80 -1.84 -13.09
CA GLU A 88 13.33 -2.57 -11.93
C GLU A 88 14.39 -2.58 -10.82
N ASP A 89 13.96 -2.19 -9.61
CA ASP A 89 14.79 -2.16 -8.39
C ASP A 89 16.09 -1.34 -8.51
N LEU A 90 16.17 -0.40 -9.47
CA LEU A 90 17.31 0.52 -9.60
C LEU A 90 17.53 1.35 -8.32
N SER A 91 16.51 1.50 -7.48
CA SER A 91 16.61 2.18 -6.18
C SER A 91 17.65 1.56 -5.24
N ASN A 92 18.04 0.31 -5.44
CA ASN A 92 19.10 -0.33 -4.64
C ASN A 92 20.49 0.26 -4.93
N TYR A 93 20.67 0.85 -6.10
CA TYR A 93 21.92 1.45 -6.58
C TYR A 93 21.88 2.98 -6.58
N ILE A 94 20.76 3.61 -6.20
CA ILE A 94 20.49 5.04 -6.41
C ILE A 94 21.41 5.95 -5.58
N GLU A 95 22.04 5.44 -4.52
CA GLU A 95 22.99 6.18 -3.70
C GLU A 95 24.38 6.34 -4.36
N GLU A 96 24.66 5.56 -5.38
CA GLU A 96 25.95 5.63 -6.10
C GLU A 96 26.05 6.92 -6.92
N ASP A 97 27.14 7.64 -6.81
CA ASP A 97 27.33 8.96 -7.45
C ASP A 97 27.22 8.90 -8.97
N LYS A 98 27.66 7.81 -9.60
CA LYS A 98 27.52 7.61 -11.02
C LYS A 98 26.08 7.41 -11.45
N ILE A 99 25.31 6.66 -10.67
CA ILE A 99 23.87 6.42 -10.90
C ILE A 99 23.09 7.73 -10.76
N LYS A 100 23.34 8.50 -9.70
CA LYS A 100 22.76 9.84 -9.50
C LYS A 100 23.08 10.77 -10.67
N TYR A 101 24.32 10.76 -11.13
CA TYR A 101 24.74 11.56 -12.27
C TYR A 101 23.95 11.22 -13.54
N TYR A 102 23.85 9.94 -13.89
CA TYR A 102 23.13 9.53 -15.11
C TYR A 102 21.62 9.77 -15.01
N ILE A 103 20.99 9.52 -13.86
CA ILE A 103 19.56 9.82 -13.67
C ILE A 103 19.27 11.30 -13.92
N ARG A 104 20.11 12.20 -13.37
CA ARG A 104 20.00 13.64 -13.61
C ARG A 104 20.17 13.98 -15.09
N LYS A 105 21.19 13.40 -15.75
CA LYS A 105 21.44 13.62 -17.18
C LYS A 105 20.31 13.11 -18.06
N ILE A 106 19.76 11.96 -17.78
CA ILE A 106 18.59 11.39 -18.48
C ILE A 106 17.40 12.34 -18.34
N ALA A 107 17.12 12.82 -17.12
CA ALA A 107 16.00 13.73 -16.86
C ALA A 107 16.16 15.09 -17.60
N GLU A 108 17.38 15.63 -17.68
CA GLU A 108 17.70 16.82 -18.46
C GLU A 108 17.50 16.57 -19.97
N HIS A 109 17.95 15.43 -20.47
CA HIS A 109 17.93 15.05 -21.89
C HIS A 109 16.54 14.64 -22.38
N ALA A 110 15.72 14.03 -21.51
CA ALA A 110 14.34 13.63 -21.82
C ALA A 110 13.44 14.79 -22.27
N LYS A 111 13.82 16.04 -21.95
CA LYS A 111 13.11 17.24 -22.43
C LYS A 111 13.24 17.45 -23.94
N PHE A 112 14.26 16.88 -24.56
CA PHE A 112 14.61 17.09 -25.97
C PHE A 112 14.53 15.80 -26.81
N THR A 113 14.24 14.67 -26.18
CA THR A 113 14.14 13.34 -26.79
C THR A 113 12.82 12.70 -26.50
N ASN A 114 12.47 11.63 -27.21
CA ASN A 114 11.30 10.79 -26.92
C ASN A 114 11.61 9.63 -25.98
N THR A 115 12.59 9.82 -25.09
CA THR A 115 13.03 8.80 -24.12
C THR A 115 12.32 9.01 -22.79
N HIS A 116 11.72 7.94 -22.27
CA HIS A 116 11.03 7.91 -20.98
C HIS A 116 11.65 6.84 -20.11
N ALA A 117 12.10 7.20 -18.91
CA ALA A 117 12.60 6.26 -17.92
C ALA A 117 11.64 6.18 -16.73
N ILE A 118 11.26 4.96 -16.36
CA ILE A 118 10.38 4.67 -15.23
C ILE A 118 11.18 3.79 -14.28
N ILE A 119 11.49 4.29 -13.09
CA ILE A 119 12.13 3.49 -12.05
C ILE A 119 11.00 2.85 -11.22
N LEU A 120 10.92 1.52 -11.26
CA LEU A 120 9.97 0.75 -10.50
C LEU A 120 10.67 0.19 -9.27
N SER A 121 10.15 0.48 -8.09
CA SER A 121 10.76 0.06 -6.83
C SER A 121 9.72 -0.25 -5.77
N ALA A 122 9.97 -1.31 -5.01
CA ALA A 122 9.19 -1.66 -3.83
C ALA A 122 9.47 -0.74 -2.64
N ILE A 123 10.66 -0.13 -2.58
CA ILE A 123 11.09 0.72 -1.47
C ILE A 123 11.30 2.14 -1.99
N TYR A 124 10.72 3.12 -1.29
CA TYR A 124 11.01 4.52 -1.58
C TYR A 124 12.40 4.88 -1.07
N LYS A 125 13.32 5.09 -1.99
CA LYS A 125 14.64 5.67 -1.74
C LYS A 125 14.88 6.68 -2.84
N LEU A 126 14.85 7.95 -2.52
CA LEU A 126 15.17 9.02 -3.47
C LEU A 126 16.09 10.01 -2.77
N PRO A 127 17.38 10.13 -3.18
CA PRO A 127 18.28 11.14 -2.69
C PRO A 127 17.73 12.55 -2.94
N THR A 128 17.88 13.44 -1.98
CA THR A 128 17.39 14.84 -2.05
C THR A 128 17.86 15.58 -3.31
N GLU A 129 19.06 15.23 -3.79
CA GLU A 129 19.63 15.78 -5.03
C GLU A 129 18.81 15.46 -6.29
N LEU A 130 18.06 14.34 -6.29
CA LEU A 130 17.27 13.87 -7.41
C LEU A 130 15.80 14.29 -7.36
N GLU A 131 15.31 14.83 -6.24
CA GLU A 131 13.90 15.21 -6.05
C GLU A 131 13.38 16.18 -7.13
N LYS A 132 14.24 17.06 -7.63
CA LYS A 132 13.88 18.03 -8.68
C LYS A 132 13.78 17.43 -10.09
N TYR A 133 14.36 16.25 -10.28
CA TYR A 133 14.48 15.58 -11.58
C TYR A 133 13.53 14.40 -11.74
N VAL A 134 13.02 13.87 -10.63
CA VAL A 134 12.23 12.64 -10.60
C VAL A 134 10.85 12.95 -10.01
N THR A 135 9.80 12.57 -10.74
CA THR A 135 8.43 12.65 -10.23
C THR A 135 8.08 11.33 -9.56
N VAL A 136 7.71 11.38 -8.29
CA VAL A 136 7.30 10.20 -7.53
C VAL A 136 5.80 9.98 -7.69
N LEU A 137 5.42 8.76 -8.10
CA LEU A 137 4.04 8.32 -8.19
C LEU A 137 3.79 7.24 -7.16
N ASN A 138 2.90 7.51 -6.24
CA ASN A 138 2.42 6.50 -5.30
C ASN A 138 1.30 5.68 -5.94
N ILE A 139 1.43 4.37 -5.91
CA ILE A 139 0.41 3.45 -6.42
C ILE A 139 -0.44 3.01 -5.24
N PRO A 140 -1.74 3.33 -5.26
CA PRO A 140 -2.63 2.95 -4.18
C PRO A 140 -2.87 1.43 -4.19
N LEU A 141 -3.26 0.90 -3.03
CA LEU A 141 -3.76 -0.46 -2.94
C LEU A 141 -4.98 -0.67 -3.86
N PRO A 142 -5.27 -1.93 -4.24
CA PRO A 142 -6.40 -2.25 -5.07
C PRO A 142 -7.72 -1.73 -4.49
N ASP A 143 -8.51 -1.13 -5.34
CA ASP A 143 -9.86 -0.71 -4.99
C ASP A 143 -10.87 -1.89 -5.09
N ARG A 144 -12.14 -1.60 -4.78
CA ARG A 144 -13.21 -2.59 -4.86
C ARG A 144 -13.31 -3.24 -6.24
N THR A 145 -13.17 -2.48 -7.31
CA THR A 145 -13.27 -2.96 -8.68
C THR A 145 -12.13 -3.90 -9.03
N ASP A 146 -10.92 -3.58 -8.56
CA ASP A 146 -9.76 -4.46 -8.72
C ASP A 146 -9.96 -5.79 -7.96
N MET A 147 -10.50 -5.74 -6.73
CA MET A 147 -10.82 -6.94 -5.95
C MET A 147 -11.90 -7.80 -6.60
N GLU A 148 -12.94 -7.18 -7.17
CA GLU A 148 -13.98 -7.87 -7.93
C GLU A 148 -13.41 -8.60 -9.16
N ARG A 149 -12.46 -7.98 -9.86
CA ARG A 149 -11.75 -8.60 -10.99
C ARG A 149 -10.92 -9.80 -10.54
N THR A 150 -10.18 -9.66 -9.44
CA THR A 150 -9.39 -10.76 -8.87
C THR A 150 -10.29 -11.93 -8.48
N LEU A 151 -11.38 -11.67 -7.75
CA LEU A 151 -12.34 -12.71 -7.39
C LEU A 151 -12.96 -13.39 -8.61
N ALA A 152 -13.31 -12.63 -9.67
CA ALA A 152 -13.87 -13.17 -10.89
C ALA A 152 -12.90 -14.11 -11.65
N VAL A 153 -11.59 -13.93 -11.49
CA VAL A 153 -10.59 -14.88 -12.02
C VAL A 153 -10.69 -16.20 -11.26
N VAL A 154 -10.74 -16.18 -9.93
CA VAL A 154 -10.85 -17.37 -9.09
C VAL A 154 -12.19 -18.10 -9.33
N GLU A 155 -13.31 -17.38 -9.47
CA GLU A 155 -14.61 -17.95 -9.82
C GLU A 155 -14.56 -18.73 -11.14
N ARG A 156 -13.90 -18.16 -12.16
CA ARG A 156 -13.73 -18.84 -13.46
C ARG A 156 -12.87 -20.09 -13.36
N GLN A 157 -11.76 -20.04 -12.62
CA GLN A 157 -10.86 -21.17 -12.42
C GLN A 157 -11.55 -22.31 -11.66
N THR A 158 -12.35 -21.97 -10.65
CA THR A 158 -13.09 -22.93 -9.83
C THR A 158 -14.43 -23.37 -10.41
N LYS A 159 -14.86 -22.76 -11.53
CA LYS A 159 -16.16 -22.97 -12.17
C LYS A 159 -17.35 -22.73 -11.22
N LYS A 160 -17.18 -21.79 -10.27
CA LYS A 160 -18.22 -21.41 -9.32
C LYS A 160 -18.77 -20.04 -9.65
N ASN A 161 -20.10 -19.89 -9.52
CA ASN A 161 -20.78 -18.61 -9.60
C ASN A 161 -21.29 -18.24 -8.22
N LEU A 162 -20.75 -17.18 -7.65
CA LEU A 162 -21.20 -16.66 -6.37
C LEU A 162 -22.45 -15.79 -6.53
N SER A 163 -23.33 -15.82 -5.53
CA SER A 163 -24.41 -14.83 -5.43
C SER A 163 -23.83 -13.42 -5.27
N VAL A 164 -24.58 -12.40 -5.69
CA VAL A 164 -24.16 -11.00 -5.54
C VAL A 164 -23.83 -10.66 -4.09
N GLU A 165 -24.61 -11.18 -3.15
CA GLU A 165 -24.40 -10.96 -1.72
C GLU A 165 -23.07 -11.60 -1.24
N MET A 166 -22.80 -12.84 -1.64
CA MET A 166 -21.58 -13.55 -1.28
C MET A 166 -20.36 -12.87 -1.90
N ARG A 167 -20.43 -12.48 -3.18
CA ARG A 167 -19.36 -11.74 -3.85
C ARG A 167 -19.03 -10.45 -3.10
N ASN A 168 -20.04 -9.67 -2.69
CA ASN A 168 -19.83 -8.47 -1.90
C ASN A 168 -19.14 -8.76 -0.57
N LYS A 169 -19.56 -9.80 0.16
CA LYS A 169 -18.92 -10.20 1.42
C LYS A 169 -17.46 -10.61 1.23
N MET A 170 -17.14 -11.34 0.16
CA MET A 170 -15.78 -11.74 -0.18
C MET A 170 -14.90 -10.54 -0.50
N VAL A 171 -15.39 -9.63 -1.33
CA VAL A 171 -14.69 -8.40 -1.70
C VAL A 171 -14.46 -7.51 -0.49
N ASP A 172 -15.47 -7.30 0.35
CA ASP A 172 -15.36 -6.51 1.59
C ASP A 172 -14.32 -7.10 2.57
N ALA A 173 -14.25 -8.43 2.66
CA ALA A 173 -13.25 -9.10 3.46
C ALA A 173 -11.81 -8.88 2.94
N ALA A 174 -11.64 -8.78 1.61
CA ALA A 174 -10.33 -8.62 0.96
C ALA A 174 -9.85 -7.17 0.85
N LEU A 175 -10.74 -6.16 0.98
CA LEU A 175 -10.34 -4.75 0.88
C LEU A 175 -9.17 -4.43 1.81
N GLY A 176 -8.16 -3.74 1.29
CA GLY A 176 -6.92 -3.42 2.00
C GLY A 176 -5.82 -4.46 1.90
N MET A 177 -6.06 -5.57 1.19
CA MET A 177 -5.02 -6.48 0.74
C MET A 177 -4.42 -6.01 -0.58
N THR A 178 -3.23 -6.48 -0.89
CA THR A 178 -2.69 -6.40 -2.25
C THR A 178 -3.42 -7.36 -3.18
N SER A 179 -3.32 -7.17 -4.50
CA SER A 179 -3.96 -8.06 -5.47
C SER A 179 -3.51 -9.51 -5.32
N MET A 180 -2.22 -9.75 -5.05
CA MET A 180 -1.67 -11.09 -4.88
C MET A 180 -2.16 -11.74 -3.57
N GLU A 181 -2.19 -10.99 -2.48
CA GLU A 181 -2.72 -11.47 -1.19
C GLU A 181 -4.19 -11.82 -1.29
N ALA A 182 -4.98 -10.99 -1.97
CA ALA A 182 -6.39 -11.25 -2.21
C ALA A 182 -6.59 -12.51 -3.08
N ASP A 183 -5.81 -12.66 -4.14
CA ASP A 183 -5.84 -13.85 -4.99
C ASP A 183 -5.57 -15.12 -4.20
N LEU A 184 -4.47 -15.12 -3.40
CA LEU A 184 -4.11 -16.23 -2.54
C LEU A 184 -5.20 -16.52 -1.49
N ALA A 185 -5.79 -15.49 -0.87
CA ALA A 185 -6.85 -15.65 0.11
C ALA A 185 -8.13 -16.20 -0.52
N PHE A 186 -8.50 -15.75 -1.73
CA PHE A 186 -9.64 -16.28 -2.46
C PHE A 186 -9.41 -17.73 -2.92
N CYS A 187 -8.20 -18.05 -3.40
CA CYS A 187 -7.82 -19.42 -3.73
C CYS A 187 -7.89 -20.34 -2.51
N LEU A 188 -7.39 -19.87 -1.36
CA LEU A 188 -7.45 -20.62 -0.11
C LEU A 188 -8.90 -20.86 0.35
N ALA A 189 -9.76 -19.84 0.25
CA ALA A 189 -11.18 -19.96 0.54
C ALA A 189 -11.90 -20.91 -0.45
N ALA A 190 -11.45 -20.95 -1.69
CA ALA A 190 -11.95 -21.91 -2.68
C ALA A 190 -11.58 -23.36 -2.33
N VAL A 191 -10.35 -23.58 -1.85
CA VAL A 191 -9.87 -24.93 -1.46
C VAL A 191 -10.48 -25.39 -0.13
N LYS A 192 -10.48 -24.53 0.91
CA LYS A 192 -10.97 -24.89 2.24
C LYS A 192 -12.49 -24.99 2.31
N ASP A 193 -13.18 -24.01 1.76
CA ASP A 193 -14.62 -23.79 1.98
C ASP A 193 -15.41 -23.93 0.67
N SER A 194 -14.77 -24.28 -0.43
CA SER A 194 -15.38 -24.35 -1.75
C SER A 194 -16.15 -23.07 -2.12
N LEU A 195 -15.70 -21.91 -1.67
CA LEU A 195 -16.36 -20.60 -1.79
C LEU A 195 -17.81 -20.59 -1.22
N GLY A 196 -18.02 -21.37 -0.13
CA GLY A 196 -19.30 -21.43 0.58
C GLY A 196 -19.46 -20.32 1.63
N GLU A 197 -20.40 -20.50 2.56
CA GLU A 197 -20.77 -19.49 3.56
C GLU A 197 -19.61 -19.05 4.46
N ASN A 198 -18.63 -19.93 4.70
CA ASN A 198 -17.45 -19.65 5.53
C ASN A 198 -16.30 -18.97 4.76
N ALA A 199 -16.37 -18.90 3.44
CA ALA A 199 -15.28 -18.32 2.62
C ALA A 199 -14.90 -16.87 3.01
N PRO A 200 -15.83 -15.94 3.31
CA PRO A 200 -15.46 -14.60 3.78
C PRO A 200 -14.70 -14.61 5.11
N TYR A 201 -14.95 -15.58 6.01
CA TYR A 201 -14.20 -15.72 7.26
C TYR A 201 -12.77 -16.19 6.99
N THR A 202 -12.58 -17.12 6.05
CA THR A 202 -11.24 -17.57 5.64
C THR A 202 -10.43 -16.41 5.07
N VAL A 203 -11.01 -15.57 4.20
CA VAL A 203 -10.35 -14.36 3.67
C VAL A 203 -10.02 -13.37 4.79
N SER A 204 -10.95 -13.14 5.72
CA SER A 204 -10.72 -12.24 6.86
C SER A 204 -9.60 -12.75 7.79
N ALA A 205 -9.50 -14.07 7.99
CA ALA A 205 -8.44 -14.67 8.80
C ALA A 205 -7.05 -14.53 8.15
N GLU A 206 -6.96 -14.67 6.83
CA GLU A 206 -5.72 -14.40 6.10
C GLU A 206 -5.32 -12.92 6.18
N LYS A 207 -6.28 -12.01 6.03
CA LYS A 207 -6.05 -10.57 6.21
C LYS A 207 -5.52 -10.25 7.62
N GLU A 208 -6.08 -10.87 8.66
CA GLU A 208 -5.58 -10.72 10.02
C GLU A 208 -4.12 -11.15 10.15
N GLN A 209 -3.75 -12.29 9.57
CA GLN A 209 -2.37 -12.78 9.59
C GLN A 209 -1.41 -11.81 8.89
N ILE A 210 -1.82 -11.26 7.74
CA ILE A 210 -1.05 -10.30 6.97
C ILE A 210 -0.80 -9.04 7.79
N ILE A 211 -1.84 -8.48 8.41
CA ILE A 211 -1.74 -7.28 9.26
C ILE A 211 -0.80 -7.56 10.45
N ARG A 212 -0.93 -8.71 11.11
CA ARG A 212 -0.06 -9.10 12.23
C ARG A 212 1.41 -9.22 11.82
N LYS A 213 1.68 -9.74 10.60
CA LYS A 213 3.06 -9.86 10.08
C LYS A 213 3.74 -8.50 9.86
N SER A 214 2.98 -7.41 9.68
CA SER A 214 3.53 -6.06 9.58
C SER A 214 4.24 -5.60 10.86
N GLY A 215 3.90 -6.20 12.02
CA GLY A 215 4.49 -5.93 13.33
C GLY A 215 4.14 -4.56 13.93
N ILE A 216 3.46 -3.70 13.18
CA ILE A 216 3.15 -2.31 13.56
C ILE A 216 1.73 -2.19 14.13
N LEU A 217 0.80 -2.96 13.56
CA LEU A 217 -0.61 -2.96 13.96
C LEU A 217 -1.02 -4.33 14.51
N ASP A 218 -1.75 -4.32 15.61
CA ASP A 218 -2.42 -5.50 16.13
C ASP A 218 -3.87 -5.51 15.62
N PHE A 219 -4.34 -6.64 15.11
CA PHE A 219 -5.72 -6.84 14.67
C PHE A 219 -6.52 -7.52 15.78
N PHE A 220 -7.71 -7.01 16.07
CA PHE A 220 -8.62 -7.62 17.04
C PHE A 220 -9.90 -8.09 16.35
N PRO A 221 -10.24 -9.39 16.51
CA PRO A 221 -11.51 -9.92 16.00
C PRO A 221 -12.69 -9.33 16.77
N LYS A 222 -13.86 -9.35 16.14
CA LYS A 222 -15.12 -8.79 16.67
C LYS A 222 -15.74 -9.73 17.71
N ASN A 223 -15.20 -9.77 18.92
CA ASN A 223 -15.65 -10.72 19.95
C ASN A 223 -16.39 -10.07 21.14
N GLU A 224 -16.41 -8.75 21.23
CA GLU A 224 -16.91 -8.03 22.41
C GLU A 224 -18.15 -7.20 22.06
N SER A 225 -19.11 -7.13 23.01
CA SER A 225 -20.38 -6.41 22.84
C SER A 225 -20.39 -5.12 23.66
N LEU A 226 -21.07 -4.08 23.17
CA LEU A 226 -21.34 -2.88 23.99
C LEU A 226 -22.13 -3.19 25.28
N LYS A 227 -22.80 -4.34 25.34
CA LYS A 227 -23.50 -4.79 26.54
C LYS A 227 -22.53 -5.19 27.65
N ASP A 228 -21.31 -5.58 27.31
CA ASP A 228 -20.27 -5.97 28.24
C ASP A 228 -19.61 -4.76 28.94
N VAL A 229 -19.85 -3.55 28.41
CA VAL A 229 -19.39 -2.30 29.02
C VAL A 229 -20.46 -1.80 29.98
N GLY A 230 -20.17 -1.86 31.29
CA GLY A 230 -21.05 -1.28 32.33
C GLY A 230 -21.03 0.23 32.29
N GLY A 231 -22.17 0.89 32.50
CA GLY A 231 -22.31 2.34 32.51
C GLY A 231 -22.10 2.97 31.13
N MET A 232 -21.55 4.18 31.09
CA MET A 232 -21.26 4.97 29.87
C MET A 232 -22.50 5.23 28.98
N ASP A 233 -23.66 5.44 29.56
CA ASP A 233 -24.93 5.56 28.83
C ASP A 233 -24.90 6.71 27.83
N VAL A 234 -24.27 7.83 28.18
CA VAL A 234 -24.09 9.00 27.28
C VAL A 234 -23.28 8.63 26.07
N LEU A 235 -22.18 7.86 26.25
CA LEU A 235 -21.36 7.39 25.15
C LEU A 235 -22.14 6.42 24.27
N LYS A 236 -22.86 5.49 24.86
CA LYS A 236 -23.68 4.51 24.11
C LYS A 236 -24.74 5.20 23.27
N ASP A 237 -25.44 6.19 23.82
CA ASP A 237 -26.43 6.99 23.09
C ASP A 237 -25.76 7.78 21.94
N TRP A 238 -24.61 8.38 22.21
CA TRP A 238 -23.83 9.08 21.18
C TRP A 238 -23.40 8.14 20.03
N LEU A 239 -22.88 6.98 20.33
CA LEU A 239 -22.47 5.98 19.35
C LEU A 239 -23.66 5.51 18.49
N PHE A 240 -24.82 5.26 19.13
CA PHE A 240 -26.04 4.87 18.45
C PHE A 240 -26.48 5.93 17.43
N LYS A 241 -26.51 7.21 17.85
CA LYS A 241 -26.88 8.33 16.98
C LYS A 241 -25.89 8.50 15.82
N ARG A 242 -24.59 8.29 16.07
CA ARG A 242 -23.53 8.46 15.04
C ARG A 242 -23.42 7.30 14.06
N GLN A 243 -23.94 6.14 14.38
CA GLN A 243 -23.96 4.99 13.47
C GLN A 243 -24.69 5.32 12.15
N ILE A 244 -25.67 6.22 12.19
CA ILE A 244 -26.41 6.64 10.98
C ILE A 244 -25.49 7.28 9.94
N ALA A 245 -24.43 7.97 10.36
CA ALA A 245 -23.50 8.65 9.46
C ALA A 245 -22.76 7.69 8.48
N TYR A 246 -22.65 6.41 8.81
CA TYR A 246 -22.03 5.41 7.92
C TYR A 246 -22.98 4.90 6.82
N GLN A 247 -24.26 5.25 6.86
CA GLN A 247 -25.21 4.85 5.83
C GLN A 247 -25.07 5.72 4.58
N LYS A 248 -25.26 5.11 3.40
CA LYS A 248 -25.19 5.81 2.10
C LYS A 248 -26.09 7.04 2.07
N ARG A 249 -27.33 6.93 2.59
CA ARG A 249 -28.29 8.03 2.65
C ARG A 249 -27.77 9.24 3.43
N ALA A 250 -27.05 9.02 4.53
CA ALA A 250 -26.48 10.09 5.33
C ALA A 250 -25.34 10.82 4.60
N ARG A 251 -24.52 10.07 3.87
CA ARG A 251 -23.46 10.64 3.00
C ARG A 251 -24.06 11.48 1.87
N ASP A 252 -25.10 10.99 1.23
CA ASP A 252 -25.81 11.72 0.17
C ASP A 252 -26.38 13.05 0.68
N TRP A 253 -26.68 13.15 1.98
CA TRP A 253 -27.12 14.38 2.66
C TRP A 253 -25.94 15.24 3.16
N GLY A 254 -24.69 14.84 2.92
CA GLY A 254 -23.51 15.56 3.37
C GLY A 254 -23.15 15.39 4.84
N LEU A 255 -23.75 14.42 5.54
CA LEU A 255 -23.42 14.12 6.94
C LEU A 255 -22.05 13.43 7.00
N GLN A 256 -21.09 14.06 7.67
CA GLN A 256 -19.75 13.51 7.83
C GLN A 256 -19.71 12.39 8.87
N GLU A 257 -18.91 11.38 8.57
CA GLU A 257 -18.60 10.28 9.50
C GLU A 257 -17.83 10.79 10.73
N PRO A 258 -17.99 10.16 11.91
CA PRO A 258 -17.19 10.49 13.09
C PRO A 258 -15.71 10.30 12.82
N LYS A 259 -14.90 11.32 13.07
CA LYS A 259 -13.46 11.28 12.79
C LYS A 259 -12.62 10.70 13.93
N GLY A 260 -13.02 10.93 15.17
CA GLY A 260 -12.28 10.44 16.31
C GLY A 260 -13.02 10.58 17.63
N LEU A 261 -12.62 9.77 18.61
CA LEU A 261 -13.08 9.78 19.98
C LEU A 261 -11.87 9.71 20.92
N LEU A 262 -11.72 10.66 21.80
CA LEU A 262 -10.68 10.65 22.83
C LEU A 262 -11.26 10.11 24.14
N LEU A 263 -10.71 8.98 24.61
CA LEU A 263 -11.08 8.34 25.87
C LEU A 263 -10.07 8.71 26.96
N LEU A 264 -10.49 9.51 27.94
CA LEU A 264 -9.67 9.91 29.09
C LEU A 264 -10.14 9.18 30.34
N GLY A 265 -9.19 8.74 31.16
CA GLY A 265 -9.52 8.08 32.44
C GLY A 265 -8.32 7.36 33.04
N VAL A 266 -8.43 7.03 34.32
CA VAL A 266 -7.39 6.30 35.07
C VAL A 266 -7.15 4.90 34.49
N PRO A 267 -5.97 4.28 34.71
CA PRO A 267 -5.76 2.87 34.34
C PRO A 267 -6.86 1.97 34.93
N GLY A 268 -7.29 0.97 34.16
CA GLY A 268 -8.32 0.02 34.59
C GLY A 268 -9.78 0.49 34.45
N CYS A 269 -10.09 1.73 34.00
CA CYS A 269 -11.46 2.21 33.84
C CYS A 269 -12.17 1.72 32.55
N GLY A 270 -11.63 0.72 31.85
CA GLY A 270 -12.30 0.07 30.72
C GLY A 270 -12.11 0.75 29.35
N LYS A 271 -11.14 1.67 29.19
CA LYS A 271 -10.86 2.35 27.89
C LYS A 271 -10.67 1.38 26.74
N SER A 272 -9.83 0.35 26.93
CA SER A 272 -9.53 -0.68 25.93
C SER A 272 -10.74 -1.54 25.60
N LEU A 273 -11.54 -1.90 26.60
CA LEU A 273 -12.80 -2.63 26.40
C LEU A 273 -13.78 -1.78 25.58
N THR A 274 -13.86 -0.49 25.88
CA THR A 274 -14.71 0.44 25.15
C THR A 274 -14.31 0.54 23.67
N ALA A 275 -13.01 0.64 23.37
CA ALA A 275 -12.53 0.69 21.98
C ALA A 275 -12.93 -0.57 21.18
N LYS A 276 -12.78 -1.76 21.78
CA LYS A 276 -13.18 -3.03 21.18
C LYS A 276 -14.69 -3.12 20.98
N SER A 277 -15.45 -2.68 21.97
CA SER A 277 -16.92 -2.68 21.91
C SER A 277 -17.47 -1.70 20.87
N ILE A 278 -16.83 -0.55 20.64
CA ILE A 278 -17.18 0.40 19.57
C ILE A 278 -17.01 -0.26 18.21
N ALA A 279 -15.86 -0.89 17.96
CA ALA A 279 -15.59 -1.56 16.69
C ALA A 279 -16.61 -2.69 16.41
N SER A 280 -16.93 -3.47 17.44
CA SER A 280 -17.95 -4.52 17.34
C SER A 280 -19.34 -3.95 17.08
N PHE A 281 -19.73 -2.87 17.78
CA PHE A 281 -21.04 -2.21 17.60
C PHE A 281 -21.24 -1.64 16.20
N TRP A 282 -20.21 -1.00 15.64
CA TRP A 282 -20.25 -0.48 14.26
C TRP A 282 -19.95 -1.55 13.21
N ASN A 283 -19.73 -2.80 13.64
CA ASN A 283 -19.39 -3.92 12.78
C ASN A 283 -18.15 -3.66 11.91
N MET A 284 -17.15 -2.97 12.47
CA MET A 284 -15.89 -2.63 11.82
C MET A 284 -14.72 -3.43 12.38
N PRO A 285 -13.66 -3.72 11.61
CA PRO A 285 -12.42 -4.27 12.15
C PRO A 285 -11.77 -3.27 13.11
N LEU A 286 -11.11 -3.78 14.16
CA LEU A 286 -10.33 -3.00 15.09
C LEU A 286 -8.84 -3.22 14.83
N LEU A 287 -8.15 -2.14 14.57
CA LEU A 287 -6.70 -2.09 14.48
C LEU A 287 -6.14 -1.33 15.69
N ARG A 288 -5.15 -1.88 16.38
CA ARG A 288 -4.45 -1.19 17.48
C ARG A 288 -3.08 -0.76 17.03
N LEU A 289 -2.78 0.50 17.19
CA LEU A 289 -1.46 1.08 17.05
C LEU A 289 -0.85 1.27 18.45
N ASP A 290 0.21 0.53 18.75
CA ASP A 290 1.01 0.71 19.96
C ASP A 290 2.08 1.76 19.68
N VAL A 291 1.86 2.96 20.20
CA VAL A 291 2.78 4.10 20.02
C VAL A 291 4.17 3.79 20.59
N GLY A 292 4.24 3.03 21.69
CA GLY A 292 5.50 2.63 22.29
C GLY A 292 6.36 1.78 21.35
N LYS A 293 5.74 0.82 20.62
CA LYS A 293 6.46 0.00 19.63
C LYS A 293 6.96 0.81 18.42
N VAL A 294 6.20 1.82 18.02
CA VAL A 294 6.54 2.66 16.87
C VAL A 294 7.79 3.51 17.15
N PHE A 295 7.93 4.03 18.37
CA PHE A 295 9.05 4.91 18.76
C PHE A 295 10.29 4.19 19.32
N GLN A 296 10.24 2.85 19.50
CA GLN A 296 11.40 2.05 19.95
C GLN A 296 12.46 1.81 18.86
N GLY A 297 12.21 2.21 17.62
CA GLY A 297 13.17 2.10 16.51
C GLY A 297 14.21 3.21 16.48
N LEU A 298 15.26 3.03 15.67
CA LEU A 298 16.27 4.06 15.37
C LEU A 298 15.61 5.33 14.83
N VAL A 299 16.20 6.48 15.16
CA VAL A 299 15.75 7.80 14.69
C VAL A 299 15.62 7.79 13.17
N GLY A 300 14.43 8.14 12.65
CA GLY A 300 14.07 8.09 11.23
C GLY A 300 13.13 6.94 10.84
N SER A 301 13.12 5.83 11.58
CA SER A 301 12.19 4.71 11.32
C SER A 301 10.78 4.97 11.89
N SER A 302 10.66 5.84 12.88
CA SER A 302 9.41 6.10 13.60
C SER A 302 8.36 6.79 12.72
N GLU A 303 8.75 7.79 11.92
CA GLU A 303 7.85 8.46 10.98
C GLU A 303 7.37 7.51 9.90
N ASP A 304 8.26 6.70 9.34
CA ASP A 304 7.92 5.70 8.33
C ASP A 304 6.97 4.64 8.89
N ASN A 305 7.16 4.22 10.14
CA ASN A 305 6.29 3.26 10.80
C ASN A 305 4.88 3.84 11.03
N ILE A 306 4.77 5.11 11.44
CA ILE A 306 3.47 5.79 11.57
C ILE A 306 2.78 5.92 10.22
N ARG A 307 3.50 6.36 9.19
CA ARG A 307 2.96 6.46 7.82
C ARG A 307 2.47 5.11 7.30
N LYS A 308 3.22 4.04 7.53
CA LYS A 308 2.85 2.66 7.19
C LYS A 308 1.59 2.22 7.94
N ALA A 309 1.50 2.50 9.24
CA ALA A 309 0.33 2.17 10.04
C ALA A 309 -0.94 2.88 9.55
N ILE A 310 -0.82 4.17 9.25
CA ILE A 310 -1.94 4.98 8.72
C ILE A 310 -2.35 4.46 7.34
N ALA A 311 -1.40 4.24 6.43
CA ALA A 311 -1.69 3.70 5.10
C ALA A 311 -2.37 2.32 5.16
N THR A 312 -1.96 1.45 6.10
CA THR A 312 -2.61 0.16 6.32
C THR A 312 -4.03 0.33 6.87
N ALA A 313 -4.24 1.27 7.80
CA ALA A 313 -5.57 1.54 8.35
C ALA A 313 -6.51 2.12 7.27
N GLU A 314 -6.03 3.05 6.45
CA GLU A 314 -6.77 3.62 5.32
C GLU A 314 -7.15 2.54 4.29
N ALA A 315 -6.24 1.63 4.00
CA ALA A 315 -6.48 0.53 3.08
C ALA A 315 -7.53 -0.47 3.60
N VAL A 316 -7.61 -0.65 4.92
CA VAL A 316 -8.60 -1.53 5.58
C VAL A 316 -9.93 -0.82 5.82
N ALA A 317 -10.00 0.50 5.58
CA ALA A 317 -11.21 1.29 5.85
C ALA A 317 -12.46 0.73 5.15
N PRO A 318 -13.66 0.80 5.81
CA PRO A 318 -13.86 1.41 7.11
C PRO A 318 -13.40 0.54 8.28
N CYS A 319 -12.57 1.09 9.15
CA CYS A 319 -12.06 0.41 10.35
C CYS A 319 -12.03 1.36 11.56
N VAL A 320 -11.91 0.80 12.74
CA VAL A 320 -11.64 1.57 13.96
C VAL A 320 -10.14 1.45 14.25
N LEU A 321 -9.40 2.56 14.20
CA LEU A 321 -8.01 2.62 14.60
C LEU A 321 -7.94 3.06 16.07
N TRP A 322 -7.52 2.16 16.94
CA TRP A 322 -7.26 2.44 18.33
C TRP A 322 -5.79 2.77 18.55
N ILE A 323 -5.54 4.04 18.88
CA ILE A 323 -4.21 4.51 19.23
C ILE A 323 -4.09 4.44 20.75
N ASP A 324 -3.23 3.55 21.25
CA ASP A 324 -3.00 3.35 22.68
C ASP A 324 -1.80 4.16 23.13
N GLU A 325 -1.86 4.69 24.36
CA GLU A 325 -0.78 5.44 25.00
C GLU A 325 -0.23 6.61 24.14
N ILE A 326 -1.16 7.37 23.53
CA ILE A 326 -0.82 8.47 22.61
C ILE A 326 0.11 9.52 23.27
N GLU A 327 0.06 9.66 24.60
CA GLU A 327 0.91 10.55 25.38
C GLU A 327 2.39 10.20 25.27
N LYS A 328 2.75 8.93 25.05
CA LYS A 328 4.15 8.51 24.85
C LYS A 328 4.75 9.06 23.57
N GLY A 329 3.94 9.24 22.54
CA GLY A 329 4.37 9.83 21.27
C GLY A 329 4.47 11.35 21.30
N LEU A 330 3.69 12.00 22.17
CA LEU A 330 3.68 13.46 22.29
C LEU A 330 4.70 13.99 23.32
N GLY A 331 5.18 13.13 24.24
CA GLY A 331 6.11 13.53 25.32
C GLY A 331 7.55 13.74 24.86
N GLY A 332 7.94 13.32 23.67
CA GLY A 332 9.31 13.41 23.16
C GLY A 332 9.78 14.82 22.73
N VAL A 333 8.89 15.80 22.69
CA VAL A 333 9.22 17.15 22.21
C VAL A 333 9.67 18.09 23.33
N GLN A 334 9.47 17.72 24.61
CA GLN A 334 9.77 18.61 25.73
C GLN A 334 11.06 18.31 26.52
N SER A 335 11.80 17.22 26.20
CA SER A 335 12.99 16.85 27.00
C SER A 335 14.35 17.25 26.41
N SER A 336 14.40 18.03 25.34
CA SER A 336 15.67 18.55 24.78
C SER A 336 15.99 19.99 25.12
N GLY A 337 15.37 20.56 26.16
CA GLY A 337 15.53 21.95 26.51
C GLY A 337 15.58 22.22 28.03
N SER A 338 16.56 21.64 28.75
CA SER A 338 17.13 22.28 29.96
C SER A 338 18.23 21.41 30.56
N THR A 339 19.45 21.60 30.08
CA THR A 339 20.69 21.43 30.85
C THR A 339 21.57 22.62 30.52
N ASP A 340 21.15 23.77 31.04
CA ASP A 340 22.03 24.83 31.39
C ASP A 340 21.76 25.17 32.87
N GLY A 341 22.49 24.52 33.73
CA GLY A 341 22.65 24.83 35.12
C GLY A 341 24.10 25.22 35.33
N GLY A 342 24.37 26.46 35.13
CA GLY A 342 25.65 27.00 35.52
C GLY A 342 25.89 26.91 37.03
N VAL A 343 27.10 26.77 37.41
CA VAL A 343 27.99 27.59 38.24
C VAL A 343 29.33 27.00 38.13
#